data_0543dcac0c66edaa8e75f8a353c9b0cc
#
_entry.id   0543dcac0c66edaa8e75f8a353c9b0cc
#
_cell.length_a   1.000
_cell.length_b   1.000
_cell.length_c   1.000
_cell.angle_alpha   90.00
_cell.angle_beta   90.00
_cell.angle_gamma   90.00
#
_symmetry.space_group_name_H-M   'P 1'
#
loop_
_entity.id
_entity.type
_entity.pdbx_description
1 polymer ?
#
loop_
_entity_poly.entity_id
_entity_poly.type
_entity_poly.pdbx_seq_one_letter_code
_entity_poly.pdbx_strand_id
1 'polypeptide(L)' 'MVFGKRLRELRLERALSQEKLAELANIHRNYVGGVERGERNIALLNIVAIARALKIKPAKLHEPIS' A
#
# COMPACT_ATOMS: atom_id res chain seq x y z
N MET A 1 7.08 10.25 2.66
CA MET A 1 8.01 9.24 2.15
C MET A 1 7.52 8.72 0.82
N VAL A 2 8.44 8.44 -0.09
CA VAL A 2 8.11 8.03 -1.46
C VAL A 2 7.22 6.78 -1.51
N PHE A 3 7.52 5.81 -0.64
CA PHE A 3 6.75 4.58 -0.62
C PHE A 3 5.27 4.81 -0.30
N GLY A 4 5.00 5.65 0.69
CA GLY A 4 3.62 5.94 1.09
C GLY A 4 2.82 6.60 -0.01
N LYS A 5 3.44 7.55 -0.70
CA LYS A 5 2.81 8.21 -1.84
C LYS A 5 2.53 7.22 -2.97
N ARG A 6 3.47 6.34 -3.23
CA ARG A 6 3.32 5.34 -4.28
C ARG A 6 2.18 4.38 -3.95
N LEU A 7 2.10 3.95 -2.70
CA LEU A 7 1.02 3.08 -2.25
C LEU A 7 -0.33 3.74 -2.47
N ARG A 8 -0.44 5.01 -2.05
CA ARG A 8 -1.68 5.75 -2.21
C ARG A 8 -2.08 5.87 -3.69
N GLU A 9 -1.12 6.18 -4.55
CA GLU A 9 -1.34 6.29 -5.99
C GLU A 9 -1.93 5.00 -6.56
N LEU A 10 -1.27 3.88 -6.25
CA LEU A 10 -1.70 2.58 -6.77
C LEU A 10 -3.08 2.18 -6.23
N ARG A 11 -3.34 2.52 -4.97
CA ARG A 11 -4.64 2.24 -4.37
C ARG A 11 -5.75 3.01 -5.09
N LEU A 12 -5.51 4.30 -5.32
CA LEU A 12 -6.50 5.17 -5.97
C LEU A 12 -6.73 4.77 -7.43
N GLU A 13 -5.68 4.33 -8.12
CA GLU A 13 -5.81 3.83 -9.49
C GLU A 13 -6.77 2.65 -9.57
N ARG A 14 -6.89 1.91 -8.48
CA ARG A 14 -7.76 0.74 -8.42
C ARG A 14 -9.10 1.04 -7.75
N ALA A 15 -9.37 2.33 -7.52
CA ALA A 15 -10.60 2.78 -6.89
C ALA A 15 -10.87 2.11 -5.53
N LEU A 16 -9.82 1.87 -4.77
CA LEU A 16 -9.93 1.24 -3.46
C LEU A 16 -9.82 2.28 -2.35
N SER A 17 -10.66 2.13 -1.32
CA SER A 17 -10.50 2.89 -0.09
C SER A 17 -9.35 2.28 0.73
N GLN A 18 -8.85 3.02 1.72
CA GLN A 18 -7.87 2.46 2.65
C GLN A 18 -8.44 1.24 3.36
N GLU A 19 -9.71 1.32 3.76
CA GLU A 19 -10.38 0.23 4.44
C GLU A 19 -10.48 -1.01 3.54
N LYS A 20 -10.85 -0.81 2.29
CA LYS A 20 -10.98 -1.94 1.37
C LYS A 20 -9.63 -2.60 1.08
N LEU A 21 -8.60 -1.80 0.88
CA LEU A 21 -7.26 -2.34 0.69
C LEU A 21 -6.81 -3.13 1.92
N ALA A 22 -7.05 -2.58 3.11
CA ALA A 22 -6.68 -3.26 4.35
C ALA A 22 -7.41 -4.60 4.46
N GLU A 23 -8.69 -4.63 4.12
CA GLU A 23 -9.49 -5.85 4.12
C GLU A 23 -8.89 -6.90 3.18
N LEU A 24 -8.59 -6.49 1.95
CA LEU A 24 -8.04 -7.39 0.95
C LEU A 24 -6.65 -7.90 1.33
N ALA A 25 -5.87 -7.09 2.00
CA ALA A 25 -4.52 -7.46 2.44
C ALA A 25 -4.50 -8.11 3.82
N ASN A 26 -5.65 -8.18 4.48
CA ASN A 26 -5.79 -8.73 5.82
C ASN A 26 -4.91 -8.01 6.84
N ILE A 27 -4.92 -6.67 6.79
CA ILE A 27 -4.21 -5.81 7.72
C ILE A 27 -5.16 -4.71 8.20
N HIS A 28 -4.73 -3.93 9.17
CA HIS A 28 -5.55 -2.89 9.75
C HIS A 28 -5.56 -1.63 8.87
N ARG A 29 -6.72 -0.99 8.71
CA ARG A 29 -6.79 0.24 7.90
C ARG A 29 -5.92 1.36 8.47
N ASN A 30 -5.79 1.43 9.79
CA ASN A 30 -4.92 2.44 10.42
C ASN A 30 -3.46 2.24 10.02
N TYR A 31 -3.07 1.01 9.81
CA TYR A 31 -1.73 0.69 9.33
C TYR A 31 -1.53 1.22 7.91
N VAL A 32 -2.52 0.96 7.03
CA VAL A 32 -2.45 1.47 5.65
C VAL A 32 -2.34 3.00 5.65
N GLY A 33 -3.20 3.67 6.42
CA GLY A 33 -3.17 5.11 6.52
C GLY A 33 -1.85 5.63 7.04
N GLY A 34 -1.30 4.99 8.07
CA GLY A 34 -0.01 5.37 8.65
C GLY A 34 1.13 5.25 7.65
N VAL A 35 1.14 4.16 6.87
CA VAL A 35 2.16 3.97 5.83
C VAL A 35 2.03 5.03 4.75
N GLU A 36 0.80 5.32 4.31
CA GLU A 36 0.59 6.32 3.26
C GLU A 36 1.02 7.73 3.69
N ARG A 37 0.88 8.04 4.98
CA ARG A 37 1.32 9.34 5.50
C ARG A 37 2.82 9.38 5.82
N GLY A 38 3.50 8.26 5.68
CA GLY A 38 4.92 8.19 6.01
C GLY A 38 5.19 8.08 7.50
N GLU A 39 4.17 7.79 8.30
CA GLU A 39 4.29 7.69 9.75
C GLU A 39 4.71 6.32 10.23
N ARG A 40 4.57 5.31 9.38
CA ARG A 40 4.94 3.95 9.70
C ARG A 40 5.77 3.34 8.60
N ASN A 41 6.75 2.55 9.01
CA ASN A 41 7.49 1.71 8.07
C ASN A 41 6.66 0.47 7.78
N ILE A 42 6.78 -0.06 6.57
CA ILE A 42 6.05 -1.24 6.19
C ILE A 42 6.93 -2.48 6.34
N ALA A 43 6.40 -3.50 6.97
CA ALA A 43 7.09 -4.78 7.10
C ALA A 43 7.06 -5.54 5.78
N LEU A 44 8.09 -6.34 5.52
CA LEU A 44 8.21 -7.09 4.27
C LEU A 44 6.99 -7.96 3.97
N LEU A 45 6.48 -8.66 4.97
CA LEU A 45 5.31 -9.50 4.78
C LEU A 45 4.08 -8.69 4.37
N ASN A 46 3.97 -7.46 4.86
CA ASN A 46 2.85 -6.60 4.51
C ASN A 46 3.01 -6.01 3.12
N ILE A 47 4.26 -5.81 2.67
CA ILE A 47 4.52 -5.42 1.28
C ILE A 47 3.95 -6.48 0.33
N VAL A 48 4.24 -7.74 0.62
CA VAL A 48 3.75 -8.85 -0.19
C VAL A 48 2.23 -8.91 -0.17
N ALA A 49 1.62 -8.76 1.01
CA ALA A 49 0.17 -8.80 1.16
C ALA A 49 -0.50 -7.67 0.38
N ILE A 50 0.05 -6.46 0.48
CA ILE A 50 -0.49 -5.29 -0.22
C ILE A 50 -0.33 -5.45 -1.73
N ALA A 51 0.84 -5.91 -2.18
CA ALA A 51 1.06 -6.12 -3.62
C ALA A 51 0.06 -7.14 -4.18
N ARG A 52 -0.19 -8.20 -3.44
CA ARG A 52 -1.16 -9.21 -3.85
C ARG A 52 -2.57 -8.62 -3.91
N ALA A 53 -2.95 -7.83 -2.91
CA ALA A 53 -4.25 -7.17 -2.87
C ALA A 53 -4.43 -6.21 -4.06
N LEU A 54 -3.35 -5.53 -4.45
CA LEU A 54 -3.35 -4.62 -5.59
C LEU A 54 -3.17 -5.35 -6.93
N LYS A 55 -2.87 -6.65 -6.90
CA LYS A 55 -2.61 -7.48 -8.07
C LYS A 55 -1.42 -6.98 -8.88
N ILE A 56 -0.35 -6.64 -8.17
CA ILE A 56 0.90 -6.18 -8.78
C ILE A 56 2.07 -6.94 -8.15
N LYS A 57 3.23 -6.85 -8.79
CA LYS A 57 4.45 -7.41 -8.19
C LYS A 57 4.95 -6.48 -7.09
N PRO A 58 5.53 -7.01 -6.01
CA PRO A 58 6.05 -6.17 -4.92
C PRO A 58 7.01 -5.08 -5.39
N ALA A 59 7.82 -5.36 -6.41
CA ALA A 59 8.76 -4.37 -6.94
C ALA A 59 8.07 -3.12 -7.44
N LYS A 60 6.82 -3.23 -7.89
CA LYS A 60 6.06 -2.09 -8.39
C LYS A 60 5.85 -1.03 -7.32
N LEU A 61 5.73 -1.44 -6.06
CA LEU A 61 5.55 -0.52 -4.94
C LEU A 61 6.77 0.37 -4.70
N HIS A 62 7.94 -0.06 -5.15
CA HIS A 62 9.18 0.66 -4.95
C HIS A 62 9.61 1.49 -6.15
N GLU A 63 8.80 1.51 -7.21
CA GLU A 63 9.12 2.31 -8.39
C GLU A 63 8.96 3.79 -8.07
N PRO A 64 9.87 4.63 -8.58
CA PRO A 64 9.73 6.08 -8.34
C PRO A 64 8.45 6.61 -8.98
N ILE A 65 7.90 7.63 -8.34
CA ILE A 65 6.76 8.35 -8.88
C ILE A 65 7.31 9.31 -9.92
N SER A 66 6.84 9.18 -11.11
CA SER A 66 7.30 10.05 -12.20
C SER A 66 6.26 11.08 -12.58
#